data_29b76b67d979b569e4d97c20f323432d
#
_entry.id   29b76b67d979b569e4d97c20f323432d
#
_cell.length_a   1.000
_cell.length_b   1.000
_cell.length_c   1.000
_cell.angle_alpha   90.00
_cell.angle_beta   90.00
_cell.angle_gamma   90.00
#
_symmetry.space_group_name_H-M   'P 1'
#
loop_
_entity.id
_entity.type
_entity.pdbx_description
1 polymer ?
#
loop_
_entity_poly.entity_id
_entity_poly.type
_entity_poly.pdbx_seq_one_letter_code
_entity_poly.pdbx_strand_id
1 'polypeptide(L)'
;MFGITITVTTVLSLLGLGIAFFYMKKVVSIPLDMGLDERDGTRLKFIHGAIADGAMAFLKQEYKFLVIFMVSFAAIIALLIDDSHTSDIREGIYTALAFLFGGAISIASGYIGMKVATQGNARTTVSAKKNISDAFDVAINSGAVMGFALVGLATLGLVLIYLVMRFLLADLGEENNHICLLYTSDAADEGLGV
;
A
#
# COMPACT_ATOMS: atom_id res chain seq x y z
N MET A 1 13.51 12.67 21.65
CA MET A 1 13.72 12.78 20.20
C MET A 1 12.81 11.79 19.46
N PHE A 2 12.81 10.52 19.83
CA PHE A 2 12.07 9.45 19.17
C PHE A 2 10.52 9.66 19.12
N GLY A 3 9.89 10.10 20.20
CA GLY A 3 8.44 10.37 20.22
C GLY A 3 8.01 11.48 19.24
N ILE A 4 8.86 12.48 19.03
CA ILE A 4 8.59 13.56 18.06
C ILE A 4 8.61 13.01 16.64
N THR A 5 9.58 12.16 16.32
CA THR A 5 9.67 11.54 14.99
C THR A 5 8.43 10.72 14.66
N ILE A 6 7.99 9.84 15.58
CA ILE A 6 6.76 9.03 15.40
C ILE A 6 5.54 9.92 15.17
N THR A 7 5.38 10.97 16.02
CA THR A 7 4.25 11.88 15.88
C THR A 7 4.25 12.61 14.54
N VAL A 8 5.41 13.14 14.13
CA VAL A 8 5.55 13.85 12.85
C VAL A 8 5.27 12.89 11.68
N THR A 9 5.84 11.68 11.68
CA THR A 9 5.60 10.68 10.62
C THR A 9 4.13 10.28 10.54
N THR A 10 3.48 10.06 11.69
CA THR A 10 2.05 9.74 11.74
C THR A 10 1.20 10.86 11.17
N VAL A 11 1.47 12.12 11.56
CA VAL A 11 0.73 13.28 11.05
C VAL A 11 0.93 13.43 9.55
N LEU A 12 2.16 13.32 9.05
CA LEU A 12 2.44 13.40 7.61
C LEU A 12 1.77 12.27 6.82
N SER A 13 1.74 11.05 7.35
CA SER A 13 1.06 9.90 6.72
C SER A 13 -0.45 10.13 6.63
N LEU A 14 -1.07 10.62 7.71
CA LEU A 14 -2.50 10.94 7.73
C LEU A 14 -2.85 12.10 6.79
N LEU A 15 -2.02 13.12 6.72
CA LEU A 15 -2.17 14.21 5.74
C LEU A 15 -2.07 13.69 4.31
N GLY A 16 -1.09 12.81 4.02
CA GLY A 16 -0.95 12.17 2.71
C GLY A 16 -2.21 11.38 2.32
N LEU A 17 -2.76 10.57 3.23
CA LEU A 17 -4.01 9.84 3.01
C LEU A 17 -5.21 10.78 2.82
N GLY A 18 -5.26 11.89 3.57
CA GLY A 18 -6.29 12.93 3.39
C GLY A 18 -6.23 13.58 2.01
N ILE A 19 -5.03 13.90 1.54
CA ILE A 19 -4.78 14.44 0.19
C ILE A 19 -5.19 13.40 -0.89
N ALA A 20 -4.80 12.13 -0.72
CA ALA A 20 -5.21 11.06 -1.62
C ALA A 20 -6.75 10.96 -1.71
N PHE A 21 -7.44 11.00 -0.59
CA PHE A 21 -8.90 10.95 -0.56
C PHE A 21 -9.55 12.17 -1.25
N PHE A 22 -8.99 13.35 -1.07
CA PHE A 22 -9.45 14.57 -1.74
C PHE A 22 -9.33 14.47 -3.26
N TYR A 23 -8.15 14.08 -3.76
CA TYR A 23 -7.93 13.89 -5.19
C TYR A 23 -8.77 12.76 -5.78
N MET A 24 -8.95 11.66 -5.03
CA MET A 24 -9.83 10.57 -5.45
C MET A 24 -11.26 11.04 -5.66
N LYS A 25 -11.81 11.82 -4.72
CA LYS A 25 -13.14 12.42 -4.89
C LYS A 25 -13.21 13.31 -6.14
N LYS A 26 -12.19 14.13 -6.37
CA LYS A 26 -12.10 15.02 -7.54
C LYS A 26 -12.11 14.20 -8.84
N VAL A 27 -11.33 13.14 -8.92
CA VAL A 27 -11.28 12.27 -10.12
C VAL A 27 -12.61 11.56 -10.33
N VAL A 28 -13.16 10.93 -9.29
CA VAL A 28 -14.41 10.15 -9.40
C VAL A 28 -15.63 11.03 -9.70
N SER A 29 -15.60 12.31 -9.35
CA SER A 29 -16.70 13.24 -9.66
C SER A 29 -16.88 13.53 -11.15
N ILE A 30 -15.90 13.19 -12.00
CA ILE A 30 -16.00 13.37 -13.45
C ILE A 30 -16.90 12.27 -14.02
N PRO A 31 -18.03 12.62 -14.65
CA PRO A 31 -18.94 11.62 -15.23
C PRO A 31 -18.31 10.99 -16.49
N LEU A 32 -18.57 9.68 -16.68
CA LEU A 32 -18.01 8.91 -17.80
C LEU A 32 -18.69 9.18 -19.16
N ASP A 33 -19.76 9.96 -19.18
CA ASP A 33 -20.55 10.30 -20.36
C ASP A 33 -20.39 11.78 -20.77
N MET A 34 -19.53 12.53 -20.09
CA MET A 34 -19.37 13.96 -20.33
C MET A 34 -18.87 14.25 -21.75
N GLY A 35 -19.69 14.94 -22.57
CA GLY A 35 -19.33 15.32 -23.93
C GLY A 35 -19.27 14.19 -24.96
N LEU A 36 -19.86 13.02 -24.63
CA LEU A 36 -19.99 11.87 -25.51
C LEU A 36 -21.44 11.76 -26.03
N ASP A 37 -21.58 11.32 -27.28
CA ASP A 37 -22.88 10.88 -27.78
C ASP A 37 -23.34 9.62 -27.01
N GLU A 38 -24.66 9.40 -26.92
CA GLU A 38 -25.25 8.29 -26.16
C GLU A 38 -24.62 6.93 -26.52
N ARG A 39 -24.34 6.72 -27.80
CA ARG A 39 -23.71 5.50 -28.32
C ARG A 39 -22.26 5.34 -27.81
N ASP A 40 -21.47 6.38 -27.88
CA ASP A 40 -20.05 6.38 -27.45
C ASP A 40 -19.95 6.29 -25.94
N GLY A 41 -20.83 6.96 -25.20
CA GLY A 41 -20.90 6.88 -23.74
C GLY A 41 -21.22 5.46 -23.24
N THR A 42 -22.19 4.80 -23.88
CA THR A 42 -22.53 3.40 -23.57
C THR A 42 -21.37 2.46 -23.86
N ARG A 43 -20.72 2.63 -25.01
CA ARG A 43 -19.54 1.83 -25.39
C ARG A 43 -18.37 2.03 -24.43
N LEU A 44 -18.11 3.25 -24.01
CA LEU A 44 -17.04 3.56 -23.05
C LEU A 44 -17.33 2.93 -21.69
N LYS A 45 -18.56 3.04 -21.19
CA LYS A 45 -18.96 2.40 -19.93
C LYS A 45 -18.80 0.87 -19.99
N PHE A 46 -19.15 0.25 -21.10
CA PHE A 46 -18.95 -1.18 -21.31
C PHE A 46 -17.46 -1.56 -21.30
N ILE A 47 -16.62 -0.82 -22.05
CA ILE A 47 -15.17 -1.07 -22.11
C ILE A 47 -14.54 -0.84 -20.72
N HIS A 48 -14.91 0.23 -20.05
CA HIS A 48 -14.42 0.53 -18.68
C HIS A 48 -14.79 -0.60 -17.72
N GLY A 49 -16.03 -1.09 -17.76
CA GLY A 49 -16.49 -2.22 -16.95
C GLY A 49 -15.65 -3.47 -17.23
N ALA A 50 -15.48 -3.84 -18.50
CA ALA A 50 -14.70 -5.01 -18.89
C ALA A 50 -13.23 -4.91 -18.42
N ILE A 51 -12.59 -3.74 -18.52
CA ILE A 51 -11.23 -3.51 -18.04
C ILE A 51 -11.18 -3.61 -16.51
N ALA A 52 -12.14 -3.00 -15.81
CA ALA A 52 -12.18 -3.04 -14.34
C ALA A 52 -12.39 -4.46 -13.82
N ASP A 53 -13.30 -5.22 -14.44
CA ASP A 53 -13.58 -6.61 -14.07
C ASP A 53 -12.38 -7.51 -14.36
N GLY A 54 -11.73 -7.34 -15.52
CA GLY A 54 -10.50 -8.05 -15.87
C GLY A 54 -9.36 -7.75 -14.89
N ALA A 55 -9.16 -6.49 -14.55
CA ALA A 55 -8.16 -6.07 -13.56
C ALA A 55 -8.43 -6.67 -12.16
N MET A 56 -9.70 -6.69 -11.73
CA MET A 56 -10.07 -7.30 -10.45
C MET A 56 -9.94 -8.82 -10.46
N ALA A 57 -10.25 -9.49 -11.57
CA ALA A 57 -10.05 -10.92 -11.72
C ALA A 57 -8.57 -11.30 -11.66
N PHE A 58 -7.72 -10.56 -12.36
CA PHE A 58 -6.27 -10.70 -12.31
C PHE A 58 -5.73 -10.53 -10.88
N LEU A 59 -6.13 -9.44 -10.22
CA LEU A 59 -5.68 -9.12 -8.87
C LEU A 59 -6.07 -10.21 -7.84
N LYS A 60 -7.30 -10.72 -7.94
CA LYS A 60 -7.75 -11.83 -7.09
C LYS A 60 -6.91 -13.09 -7.25
N GLN A 61 -6.53 -13.42 -8.49
CA GLN A 61 -5.71 -14.58 -8.78
C GLN A 61 -4.29 -14.39 -8.24
N GLU A 62 -3.71 -13.23 -8.44
CA GLU A 62 -2.38 -12.88 -7.96
C GLU A 62 -2.31 -12.89 -6.43
N TYR A 63 -3.32 -12.28 -5.76
CA TYR A 63 -3.38 -12.27 -4.29
C TYR A 63 -3.55 -13.65 -3.68
N LYS A 64 -4.22 -14.57 -4.36
CA LYS A 64 -4.31 -15.96 -3.89
C LYS A 64 -2.92 -16.61 -3.78
N PHE A 65 -2.09 -16.45 -4.81
CA PHE A 65 -0.72 -16.96 -4.76
C PHE A 65 0.15 -16.21 -3.75
N LEU A 66 -0.01 -14.89 -3.68
CA LEU A 66 0.72 -14.06 -2.72
C LEU A 66 0.42 -14.46 -1.28
N VAL A 67 -0.85 -14.68 -0.93
CA VAL A 67 -1.24 -15.12 0.42
C VAL A 67 -0.65 -16.48 0.76
N ILE A 68 -0.69 -17.45 -0.18
CA ILE A 68 -0.08 -18.78 0.02
C ILE A 68 1.42 -18.62 0.28
N PHE A 69 2.11 -17.81 -0.53
CA PHE A 69 3.53 -17.52 -0.36
C PHE A 69 3.81 -16.87 1.00
N MET A 70 3.05 -15.84 1.36
CA MET A 70 3.23 -15.10 2.61
C MET A 70 3.07 -16.01 3.83
N VAL A 71 2.04 -16.85 3.86
CA VAL A 71 1.80 -17.77 4.98
C VAL A 71 2.91 -18.82 5.07
N SER A 72 3.32 -19.39 3.92
CA SER A 72 4.41 -20.37 3.89
C SER A 72 5.73 -19.76 4.35
N PHE A 73 6.05 -18.56 3.89
CA PHE A 73 7.28 -17.87 4.26
C PHE A 73 7.26 -17.38 5.71
N ALA A 74 6.12 -16.92 6.21
CA ALA A 74 5.95 -16.59 7.63
C ALA A 74 6.18 -17.80 8.54
N ALA A 75 5.71 -18.99 8.14
CA ALA A 75 5.99 -20.23 8.87
C ALA A 75 7.48 -20.56 8.88
N ILE A 76 8.17 -20.37 7.75
CA ILE A 76 9.63 -20.55 7.66
C ILE A 76 10.36 -19.57 8.58
N ILE A 77 9.98 -18.29 8.57
CA ILE A 77 10.54 -17.26 9.45
C ILE A 77 10.35 -17.66 10.93
N ALA A 78 9.13 -18.05 11.30
CA ALA A 78 8.80 -18.44 12.67
C ALA A 78 9.61 -19.64 13.18
N LEU A 79 10.03 -20.54 12.27
CA LEU A 79 10.78 -21.75 12.60
C LEU A 79 12.30 -21.56 12.54
N LEU A 80 12.80 -20.67 11.66
CA LEU A 80 14.23 -20.50 11.43
C LEU A 80 14.85 -19.35 12.23
N ILE A 81 14.06 -18.34 12.61
CA ILE A 81 14.53 -17.26 13.47
C ILE A 81 14.34 -17.72 14.92
N ASP A 82 15.21 -18.63 15.33
CA ASP A 82 15.38 -19.04 16.71
C ASP A 82 16.82 -18.69 17.09
N ASP A 83 17.00 -17.72 17.98
CA ASP A 83 18.34 -17.40 18.46
C ASP A 83 18.77 -18.51 19.44
N SER A 84 19.84 -19.23 19.07
CA SER A 84 20.42 -20.32 19.85
C SER A 84 20.91 -19.89 21.23
N HIS A 85 20.87 -18.60 21.56
CA HIS A 85 21.22 -18.03 22.87
C HIS A 85 20.03 -17.77 23.80
N THR A 86 18.83 -17.58 23.25
CA THR A 86 17.59 -17.42 24.02
C THR A 86 16.59 -18.46 23.51
N SER A 87 16.26 -19.45 24.33
CA SER A 87 15.26 -20.51 24.04
C SER A 87 13.82 -19.96 23.90
N ASP A 88 13.65 -18.77 23.35
CA ASP A 88 12.38 -18.06 23.30
C ASP A 88 11.89 -17.99 21.85
N ILE A 89 11.02 -18.93 21.46
CA ILE A 89 10.31 -19.00 20.17
C ILE A 89 9.55 -17.69 19.83
N ARG A 90 9.48 -16.74 20.76
CA ARG A 90 8.71 -15.50 20.64
C ARG A 90 9.25 -14.57 19.58
N GLU A 91 10.57 -14.47 19.40
CA GLU A 91 11.17 -13.55 18.42
C GLU A 91 10.82 -13.95 16.97
N GLY A 92 10.91 -15.23 16.65
CA GLY A 92 10.50 -15.76 15.35
C GLY A 92 9.01 -15.52 15.05
N ILE A 93 8.15 -15.69 16.05
CA ILE A 93 6.71 -15.45 15.91
C ILE A 93 6.42 -13.98 15.69
N TYR A 94 7.05 -13.06 16.43
CA TYR A 94 6.84 -11.62 16.27
C TYR A 94 7.33 -11.14 14.91
N THR A 95 8.46 -11.63 14.44
CA THR A 95 8.98 -11.32 13.11
C THR A 95 8.05 -11.83 12.00
N ALA A 96 7.53 -13.04 12.14
CA ALA A 96 6.56 -13.61 11.21
C ALA A 96 5.24 -12.79 11.18
N LEU A 97 4.75 -12.35 12.34
CA LEU A 97 3.57 -11.48 12.43
C LEU A 97 3.81 -10.11 11.78
N ALA A 98 4.98 -9.51 12.00
CA ALA A 98 5.35 -8.25 11.35
C ALA A 98 5.41 -8.40 9.82
N PHE A 99 5.98 -9.51 9.33
CA PHE A 99 6.01 -9.83 7.91
C PHE A 99 4.60 -9.98 7.31
N LEU A 100 3.71 -10.74 7.97
CA LEU A 100 2.32 -10.90 7.52
C LEU A 100 1.57 -9.58 7.50
N PHE A 101 1.77 -8.73 8.50
CA PHE A 101 1.15 -7.42 8.56
C PHE A 101 1.64 -6.49 7.43
N GLY A 102 2.96 -6.45 7.16
CA GLY A 102 3.52 -5.72 6.03
C GLY A 102 2.96 -6.18 4.69
N GLY A 103 2.85 -7.50 4.50
CA GLY A 103 2.23 -8.10 3.32
C GLY A 103 0.75 -7.74 3.19
N ALA A 104 -0.01 -7.69 4.28
CA ALA A 104 -1.41 -7.27 4.25
C ALA A 104 -1.56 -5.80 3.81
N ILE A 105 -0.67 -4.91 4.28
CA ILE A 105 -0.63 -3.50 3.83
C ILE A 105 -0.28 -3.43 2.34
N SER A 106 0.66 -4.23 1.86
CA SER A 106 1.02 -4.30 0.45
C SER A 106 -0.16 -4.73 -0.42
N ILE A 107 -0.90 -5.76 -0.01
CA ILE A 107 -2.14 -6.22 -0.67
C ILE A 107 -3.19 -5.10 -0.71
N ALA A 108 -3.43 -4.43 0.40
CA ALA A 108 -4.37 -3.32 0.48
C ALA A 108 -3.98 -2.16 -0.44
N SER A 109 -2.69 -1.81 -0.45
CA SER A 109 -2.13 -0.76 -1.31
C SER A 109 -2.28 -1.09 -2.79
N GLY A 110 -1.96 -2.32 -3.19
CA GLY A 110 -2.12 -2.79 -4.56
C GLY A 110 -3.59 -2.78 -5.03
N TYR A 111 -4.52 -3.17 -4.15
CA TYR A 111 -5.96 -3.09 -4.43
C TYR A 111 -6.41 -1.65 -4.68
N ILE A 112 -6.02 -0.72 -3.81
CA ILE A 112 -6.34 0.71 -3.96
C ILE A 112 -5.74 1.23 -5.27
N GLY A 113 -4.47 0.93 -5.54
CA GLY A 113 -3.78 1.36 -6.76
C GLY A 113 -4.48 0.91 -8.04
N MET A 114 -4.86 -0.37 -8.13
CA MET A 114 -5.57 -0.93 -9.27
C MET A 114 -6.95 -0.27 -9.45
N LYS A 115 -7.68 -0.08 -8.36
CA LYS A 115 -8.99 0.56 -8.39
C LYS A 115 -8.92 2.02 -8.84
N VAL A 116 -7.91 2.76 -8.37
CA VAL A 116 -7.68 4.14 -8.78
C VAL A 116 -7.24 4.22 -10.25
N ALA A 117 -6.34 3.34 -10.69
CA ALA A 117 -5.86 3.31 -12.06
C ALA A 117 -6.99 3.06 -13.07
N THR A 118 -7.84 2.06 -12.81
CA THR A 118 -8.98 1.76 -13.70
C THR A 118 -9.96 2.93 -13.77
N GLN A 119 -10.27 3.57 -12.65
CA GLN A 119 -11.15 4.74 -12.59
C GLN A 119 -10.53 5.98 -13.26
N GLY A 120 -9.24 6.20 -13.07
CA GLY A 120 -8.50 7.31 -13.67
C GLY A 120 -8.40 7.20 -15.19
N ASN A 121 -8.06 6.03 -15.71
CA ASN A 121 -7.89 5.80 -17.15
C ASN A 121 -9.15 6.14 -17.97
N ALA A 122 -10.32 5.68 -17.50
CA ALA A 122 -11.57 5.96 -18.20
C ALA A 122 -11.89 7.47 -18.22
N ARG A 123 -11.67 8.16 -17.10
CA ARG A 123 -11.93 9.60 -16.98
C ARG A 123 -10.92 10.45 -17.74
N THR A 124 -9.68 10.02 -17.79
CA THR A 124 -8.65 10.64 -18.63
C THR A 124 -9.07 10.58 -20.11
N THR A 125 -9.58 9.43 -20.55
CA THR A 125 -10.07 9.24 -21.93
C THR A 125 -11.24 10.19 -22.26
N VAL A 126 -12.20 10.31 -21.35
CA VAL A 126 -13.33 11.25 -21.52
C VAL A 126 -12.85 12.70 -21.60
N SER A 127 -11.96 13.08 -20.66
CA SER A 127 -11.43 14.44 -20.60
C SER A 127 -10.58 14.80 -21.84
N ALA A 128 -9.88 13.82 -22.42
CA ALA A 128 -9.07 14.01 -23.64
C ALA A 128 -9.92 14.36 -24.87
N LYS A 129 -11.18 13.92 -24.92
CA LYS A 129 -12.09 14.31 -26.01
C LYS A 129 -12.44 15.80 -25.96
N LYS A 130 -12.45 16.39 -24.76
CA LYS A 130 -12.73 17.80 -24.55
C LYS A 130 -11.48 18.66 -24.75
N ASN A 131 -10.43 18.36 -24.02
CA ASN A 131 -9.16 19.08 -24.06
C ASN A 131 -8.03 18.20 -23.51
N ILE A 132 -6.86 18.24 -24.14
CA ILE A 132 -5.66 17.52 -23.71
C ILE A 132 -5.18 17.97 -22.32
N SER A 133 -5.30 19.27 -22.00
CA SER A 133 -4.93 19.80 -20.69
C SER A 133 -5.80 19.22 -19.57
N ASP A 134 -7.12 19.13 -19.80
CA ASP A 134 -8.05 18.54 -18.82
C ASP A 134 -7.73 17.03 -18.59
N ALA A 135 -7.37 16.31 -19.65
CA ALA A 135 -6.96 14.91 -19.55
C ALA A 135 -5.68 14.74 -18.74
N PHE A 136 -4.72 15.62 -18.95
CA PHE A 136 -3.46 15.62 -18.22
C PHE A 136 -3.68 15.88 -16.72
N ASP A 137 -4.53 16.83 -16.37
CA ASP A 137 -4.91 17.11 -14.98
C ASP A 137 -5.56 15.90 -14.31
N VAL A 138 -6.45 15.18 -15.01
CA VAL A 138 -7.08 13.96 -14.49
C VAL A 138 -6.05 12.85 -14.28
N ALA A 139 -5.14 12.68 -15.23
CA ALA A 139 -4.09 11.67 -15.15
C ALA A 139 -3.14 11.94 -13.97
N ILE A 140 -2.68 13.21 -13.81
CA ILE A 140 -1.83 13.60 -12.68
C ILE A 140 -2.57 13.44 -11.35
N ASN A 141 -3.81 13.87 -11.25
CA ASN A 141 -4.60 13.72 -10.02
C ASN A 141 -4.76 12.24 -9.67
N SER A 142 -4.99 11.35 -10.64
CA SER A 142 -5.08 9.90 -10.42
C SER A 142 -3.74 9.31 -9.95
N GLY A 143 -2.64 9.73 -10.56
CA GLY A 143 -1.29 9.35 -10.12
C GLY A 143 -0.96 9.85 -8.71
N ALA A 144 -1.35 11.08 -8.39
CA ALA A 144 -1.18 11.65 -7.06
C ALA A 144 -1.97 10.87 -5.99
N VAL A 145 -3.21 10.44 -6.28
CA VAL A 145 -3.99 9.57 -5.38
C VAL A 145 -3.20 8.30 -5.07
N MET A 146 -2.68 7.64 -6.11
CA MET A 146 -1.92 6.41 -5.95
C MET A 146 -0.65 6.65 -5.13
N GLY A 147 0.14 7.66 -5.47
CA GLY A 147 1.39 7.98 -4.77
C GLY A 147 1.17 8.30 -3.28
N PHE A 148 0.27 9.22 -2.98
CA PHE A 148 -0.02 9.61 -1.60
C PHE A 148 -0.67 8.46 -0.79
N ALA A 149 -1.54 7.65 -1.40
CA ALA A 149 -2.14 6.52 -0.73
C ALA A 149 -1.10 5.44 -0.39
N LEU A 150 -0.22 5.08 -1.34
CA LEU A 150 0.83 4.07 -1.14
C LEU A 150 1.82 4.50 -0.06
N VAL A 151 2.38 5.70 -0.19
CA VAL A 151 3.36 6.21 0.78
C VAL A 151 2.72 6.40 2.15
N GLY A 152 1.50 6.96 2.20
CA GLY A 152 0.76 7.14 3.45
C GLY A 152 0.45 5.83 4.17
N LEU A 153 0.00 4.79 3.45
CA LEU A 153 -0.27 3.47 4.02
C LEU A 153 1.02 2.77 4.47
N ALA A 154 2.09 2.83 3.66
CA ALA A 154 3.35 2.19 4.00
C ALA A 154 3.97 2.80 5.26
N THR A 155 4.04 4.13 5.33
CA THR A 155 4.61 4.83 6.49
C THR A 155 3.74 4.68 7.75
N LEU A 156 2.41 4.73 7.60
CA LEU A 156 1.49 4.49 8.72
C LEU A 156 1.62 3.05 9.23
N GLY A 157 1.73 2.09 8.31
CA GLY A 157 1.94 0.68 8.63
C GLY A 157 3.23 0.44 9.40
N LEU A 158 4.32 1.07 8.97
CA LEU A 158 5.61 0.99 9.65
C LEU A 158 5.52 1.55 11.09
N VAL A 159 4.89 2.70 11.27
CA VAL A 159 4.65 3.27 12.60
C VAL A 159 3.79 2.34 13.45
N LEU A 160 2.75 1.75 12.88
CA LEU A 160 1.85 0.85 13.60
C LEU A 160 2.57 -0.43 14.03
N ILE A 161 3.33 -1.07 13.13
CA ILE A 161 4.16 -2.23 13.48
C ILE A 161 5.11 -1.88 14.62
N TYR A 162 5.80 -0.75 14.50
CA TYR A 162 6.72 -0.30 15.55
C TYR A 162 6.03 -0.14 16.90
N LEU A 163 4.86 0.51 16.94
CA LEU A 163 4.11 0.71 18.19
C LEU A 163 3.62 -0.63 18.78
N VAL A 164 3.13 -1.54 17.93
CA VAL A 164 2.68 -2.86 18.35
C VAL A 164 3.85 -3.68 18.90
N MET A 165 4.99 -3.70 18.20
CA MET A 165 6.17 -4.42 18.65
C MET A 165 6.72 -3.84 19.95
N ARG A 166 6.78 -2.52 20.07
CA ARG A 166 7.19 -1.88 21.32
C ARG A 166 6.28 -2.25 22.49
N PHE A 167 4.98 -2.36 22.26
CA PHE A 167 4.02 -2.75 23.30
C PHE A 167 4.17 -4.22 23.70
N LEU A 168 4.34 -5.11 22.72
CA LEU A 168 4.51 -6.56 22.95
C LEU A 168 5.87 -6.91 23.56
N LEU A 169 6.91 -6.15 23.23
CA LEU A 169 8.29 -6.38 23.69
C LEU A 169 8.65 -5.56 24.94
N ALA A 170 7.73 -4.72 25.45
CA ALA A 170 7.96 -3.92 26.65
C ALA A 170 8.32 -4.77 27.89
N ASP A 171 7.89 -6.03 27.91
CA ASP A 171 8.21 -6.98 28.99
C ASP A 171 9.60 -7.64 28.85
N LEU A 172 10.29 -7.50 27.70
CA LEU A 172 11.54 -8.19 27.41
C LEU A 172 12.83 -7.38 27.67
N GLY A 173 12.68 -6.15 28.20
CA GLY A 173 13.80 -5.25 28.50
C GLY A 173 14.15 -4.26 27.38
N GLU A 174 14.50 -3.03 27.76
CA GLU A 174 14.66 -1.90 26.81
C GLU A 174 15.79 -2.06 25.80
N GLU A 175 16.76 -2.92 26.06
CA GLU A 175 17.99 -3.01 25.26
C GLU A 175 17.81 -3.74 23.92
N ASN A 176 16.83 -4.64 23.80
CA ASN A 176 16.60 -5.42 22.59
C ASN A 176 15.57 -4.79 21.62
N ASN A 177 14.83 -3.78 22.05
CA ASN A 177 13.75 -3.18 21.25
C ASN A 177 14.21 -2.41 20.00
N HIS A 178 15.49 -2.02 19.92
CA HIS A 178 16.02 -1.24 18.80
C HIS A 178 16.64 -2.10 17.70
N ILE A 179 17.11 -3.29 18.03
CA ILE A 179 17.93 -4.12 17.15
C ILE A 179 17.09 -4.72 16.03
N CYS A 180 15.89 -5.17 16.31
CA CYS A 180 15.03 -5.87 15.34
C CYS A 180 14.53 -4.98 14.17
N LEU A 181 14.29 -3.69 14.42
CA LEU A 181 13.84 -2.72 13.40
C LEU A 181 14.99 -2.13 12.59
N LEU A 182 16.15 -1.95 13.20
CA LEU A 182 17.35 -1.45 12.52
C LEU A 182 17.98 -2.51 11.63
N TYR A 183 17.97 -3.78 12.05
CA TYR A 183 18.57 -4.87 11.30
C TYR A 183 17.85 -5.15 9.97
N THR A 184 16.53 -5.01 9.91
CA THR A 184 15.77 -5.18 8.66
C THR A 184 15.92 -4.01 7.69
N SER A 185 16.17 -2.79 8.17
CA SER A 185 16.45 -1.63 7.31
C SER A 185 17.89 -1.58 6.82
N ASP A 186 18.85 -2.02 7.65
CA ASP A 186 20.26 -2.03 7.32
C ASP A 186 20.62 -3.13 6.31
N ALA A 187 19.99 -4.29 6.40
CA ALA A 187 20.16 -5.37 5.42
C ALA A 187 19.68 -4.99 4.00
N ALA A 188 18.77 -4.03 3.87
CA ALA A 188 18.36 -3.50 2.58
C ALA A 188 19.37 -2.50 2.00
N ASP A 189 20.09 -1.77 2.84
CA ASP A 189 21.12 -0.82 2.42
C ASP A 189 22.45 -1.52 2.08
N GLU A 190 22.82 -2.58 2.80
CA GLU A 190 24.03 -3.36 2.50
C GLU A 190 23.95 -4.12 1.16
N GLY A 191 22.75 -4.42 0.66
CA GLY A 191 22.54 -5.00 -0.67
C GLY A 191 22.81 -4.05 -1.84
N LEU A 192 22.97 -2.75 -1.59
CA LEU A 192 23.26 -1.71 -2.57
C LEU A 192 24.69 -1.16 -2.47
N GLY A 193 25.50 -1.69 -1.56
CA GLY A 193 26.90 -1.32 -1.38
C GLY A 193 27.79 -1.85 -2.50
N VAL A 194 27.92 -1.07 -3.58
CA VAL A 194 29.01 -1.15 -4.55
C VAL A 194 29.91 0.04 -4.31
#